data_082eaa42c017c3de85cd3d21207b8188
#
_entry.id   082eaa42c017c3de85cd3d21207b8188
#
_cell.length_a   1.000
_cell.length_b   1.000
_cell.length_c   1.000
_cell.angle_alpha   90.00
_cell.angle_beta   90.00
_cell.angle_gamma   90.00
#
_symmetry.space_group_name_H-M   'P 1'
#
loop_
_entity.id
_entity.type
_entity.pdbx_description
1 polymer ?
#
loop_
_entity_poly.entity_id
_entity_poly.type
_entity_poly.pdbx_seq_one_letter_code
_entity_poly.pdbx_strand_id
1 'polypeptide(L)'
;MPIDRYFDKFPVISYSNTQIVDITKRVAVLEKVSKNPFVYYPYDISDSERADQLASRYYEDSFKSWIVYLSNKIVDPYHEWYLDQQQFNDLLVKKYGSTVNAYEKTVFYRNDWINSENITVSRYDSLTPKLRNYWKPVYGTANNIISYKRKEYDWTINTNKIVSYTVSNTSFVNNEICDIVFDIRNTGKAQILYTTGNTIYVQHTVGTTLSNTTVTITANSYIYGNESNVNTSFSNSTLIVANLSDEEEIYWKAIKCYDFENDKNEFNKTVRVIDNRFTDTVVRNFETLMEE
;
A
#
# COMPACT_ATOMS: atom_id res chain seq x y z
N MET A 1 -37.28 16.56 -17.31
CA MET A 1 -35.87 16.61 -17.67
C MET A 1 -35.46 15.23 -18.14
N PRO A 2 -34.66 15.04 -19.20
CA PRO A 2 -34.13 13.75 -19.53
C PRO A 2 -33.27 13.24 -18.35
N ILE A 3 -33.44 11.99 -18.00
CA ILE A 3 -32.71 11.34 -16.92
C ILE A 3 -31.28 11.14 -17.42
N ASP A 4 -30.31 11.81 -16.80
CA ASP A 4 -28.92 11.89 -17.24
C ASP A 4 -28.07 10.79 -16.59
N ARG A 5 -28.31 9.54 -17.02
CA ARG A 5 -27.62 8.38 -16.47
C ARG A 5 -26.20 8.26 -17.04
N TYR A 6 -25.26 7.82 -16.20
CA TYR A 6 -23.84 7.66 -16.56
C TYR A 6 -23.63 6.83 -17.82
N PHE A 7 -24.27 5.67 -17.93
CA PHE A 7 -24.10 4.77 -19.07
C PHE A 7 -24.86 5.16 -20.34
N ASP A 8 -25.82 6.09 -20.25
CA ASP A 8 -26.58 6.56 -21.42
C ASP A 8 -25.69 7.38 -22.38
N LYS A 9 -24.52 7.82 -21.90
CA LYS A 9 -23.55 8.61 -22.67
C LYS A 9 -22.41 7.78 -23.28
N PHE A 10 -22.41 6.47 -23.03
CA PHE A 10 -21.41 5.57 -23.58
C PHE A 10 -21.74 5.21 -25.03
N PRO A 11 -20.74 5.04 -25.91
CA PRO A 11 -20.97 4.67 -27.29
C PRO A 11 -21.63 3.30 -27.39
N VAL A 12 -22.48 3.16 -28.41
CA VAL A 12 -23.11 1.90 -28.73
C VAL A 12 -22.31 1.20 -29.81
N ILE A 13 -21.89 -0.03 -29.55
CA ILE A 13 -21.13 -0.87 -30.47
C ILE A 13 -21.94 -2.08 -30.90
N SER A 14 -21.63 -2.60 -32.08
CA SER A 14 -22.23 -3.85 -32.56
C SER A 14 -21.35 -5.03 -32.14
N TYR A 15 -21.90 -5.92 -31.30
CA TYR A 15 -21.26 -7.15 -30.88
C TYR A 15 -22.18 -8.34 -31.15
N SER A 16 -21.74 -9.33 -31.94
CA SER A 16 -22.52 -10.51 -32.31
C SER A 16 -23.92 -10.18 -32.88
N ASN A 17 -23.99 -9.18 -33.75
CA ASN A 17 -25.25 -8.65 -34.36
C ASN A 17 -26.25 -8.03 -33.36
N THR A 18 -25.80 -7.72 -32.15
CA THR A 18 -26.58 -7.00 -31.13
C THR A 18 -25.93 -5.67 -30.82
N GLN A 19 -26.73 -4.62 -30.70
CA GLN A 19 -26.22 -3.32 -30.22
C GLN A 19 -26.10 -3.35 -28.70
N ILE A 20 -24.91 -3.08 -28.19
CA ILE A 20 -24.61 -3.02 -26.76
C ILE A 20 -23.86 -1.73 -26.44
N VAL A 21 -24.02 -1.26 -25.21
CA VAL A 21 -23.26 -0.13 -24.68
C VAL A 21 -21.82 -0.56 -24.42
N ASP A 22 -20.87 0.20 -24.93
CA ASP A 22 -19.43 -0.06 -24.70
C ASP A 22 -18.98 0.40 -23.31
N ILE A 23 -19.08 -0.47 -22.33
CA ILE A 23 -18.65 -0.22 -20.96
C ILE A 23 -17.14 -0.38 -20.74
N THR A 24 -16.37 -0.68 -21.79
CA THR A 24 -14.91 -0.84 -21.68
C THR A 24 -14.18 0.51 -21.72
N LYS A 25 -14.82 1.54 -22.23
CA LYS A 25 -14.29 2.90 -22.18
C LYS A 25 -14.20 3.40 -20.73
N ARG A 26 -13.14 4.11 -20.42
CA ARG A 26 -12.89 4.70 -19.09
C ARG A 26 -12.57 6.17 -19.23
N VAL A 27 -13.13 6.97 -18.33
CA VAL A 27 -12.84 8.39 -18.22
C VAL A 27 -12.17 8.67 -16.88
N ALA A 28 -11.25 9.60 -16.89
CA ALA A 28 -10.62 10.11 -15.69
C ALA A 28 -10.59 11.64 -15.73
N VAL A 29 -10.69 12.27 -14.56
CA VAL A 29 -10.50 13.72 -14.45
C VAL A 29 -9.05 14.05 -14.77
N LEU A 30 -8.84 15.03 -15.65
CA LEU A 30 -7.51 15.52 -16.01
C LEU A 30 -6.74 15.92 -14.73
N GLU A 31 -5.49 15.52 -14.65
CA GLU A 31 -4.65 15.77 -13.47
C GLU A 31 -4.57 17.27 -13.11
N LYS A 32 -4.54 18.14 -14.13
CA LYS A 32 -4.55 19.60 -13.95
C LYS A 32 -5.82 20.10 -13.24
N VAL A 33 -6.96 19.52 -13.54
CA VAL A 33 -8.25 19.86 -12.89
C VAL A 33 -8.29 19.26 -11.49
N SER A 34 -7.85 18.02 -11.35
CA SER A 34 -7.81 17.32 -10.06
C SER A 34 -6.89 18.00 -9.02
N LYS A 35 -5.86 18.71 -9.46
CA LYS A 35 -4.93 19.46 -8.60
C LYS A 35 -5.36 20.91 -8.33
N ASN A 36 -6.43 21.40 -8.97
CA ASN A 36 -6.88 22.76 -8.78
C ASN A 36 -7.79 22.88 -7.54
N PRO A 37 -7.35 23.55 -6.46
CA PRO A 37 -8.12 23.63 -5.23
C PRO A 37 -9.41 24.47 -5.35
N PHE A 38 -9.53 25.29 -6.40
CA PHE A 38 -10.71 26.14 -6.61
C PHE A 38 -11.88 25.44 -7.30
N VAL A 39 -11.68 24.21 -7.74
CA VAL A 39 -12.70 23.40 -8.43
C VAL A 39 -13.47 22.53 -7.45
N TYR A 40 -12.93 22.30 -6.27
CA TYR A 40 -13.47 21.33 -5.31
C TYR A 40 -13.76 21.99 -3.96
N TYR A 41 -14.81 21.49 -3.33
CA TYR A 41 -15.07 21.69 -1.90
C TYR A 41 -14.84 20.38 -1.15
N PRO A 42 -14.15 20.40 0.01
CA PRO A 42 -14.15 19.26 0.91
C PRO A 42 -15.54 19.10 1.53
N TYR A 43 -16.01 17.87 1.57
CA TYR A 43 -17.29 17.52 2.18
C TYR A 43 -17.09 16.28 3.05
N ASP A 44 -17.52 16.37 4.30
CA ASP A 44 -17.50 15.24 5.23
C ASP A 44 -18.82 14.48 5.13
N ILE A 45 -18.72 13.20 4.73
CA ILE A 45 -19.87 12.31 4.57
C ILE A 45 -20.50 12.08 5.94
N SER A 46 -21.82 12.29 6.04
CA SER A 46 -22.59 11.95 7.23
C SER A 46 -22.81 10.44 7.36
N ASP A 47 -23.08 9.98 8.57
CA ASP A 47 -23.36 8.57 8.81
C ASP A 47 -24.50 8.07 7.92
N SER A 48 -24.30 6.92 7.29
CA SER A 48 -25.23 6.29 6.35
C SER A 48 -25.59 7.12 5.11
N GLU A 49 -24.88 8.21 4.84
CA GLU A 49 -25.12 9.03 3.65
C GLU A 49 -24.51 8.35 2.41
N ARG A 50 -25.32 8.25 1.37
CA ARG A 50 -24.94 7.68 0.09
C ARG A 50 -24.57 8.78 -0.91
N ALA A 51 -23.73 8.43 -1.90
CA ALA A 51 -23.28 9.38 -2.92
C ALA A 51 -24.43 9.94 -3.78
N ASP A 52 -25.50 9.18 -4.00
CA ASP A 52 -26.69 9.66 -4.71
C ASP A 52 -27.49 10.69 -3.88
N GLN A 53 -27.55 10.53 -2.57
CA GLN A 53 -28.15 11.52 -1.66
C GLN A 53 -27.31 12.80 -1.60
N LEU A 54 -26.00 12.67 -1.54
CA LEU A 54 -25.07 13.80 -1.63
C LEU A 54 -25.24 14.54 -2.97
N ALA A 55 -25.26 13.81 -4.09
CA ALA A 55 -25.46 14.38 -5.41
C ALA A 55 -26.82 15.08 -5.55
N SER A 56 -27.88 14.48 -5.03
CA SER A 56 -29.22 15.09 -5.01
C SER A 56 -29.24 16.40 -4.23
N ARG A 57 -28.56 16.45 -3.08
CA ARG A 57 -28.49 17.65 -2.24
C ARG A 57 -27.65 18.76 -2.86
N TYR A 58 -26.51 18.40 -3.47
CA TYR A 58 -25.52 19.36 -3.94
C TYR A 58 -25.70 19.77 -5.41
N TYR A 59 -26.04 18.80 -6.27
CA TYR A 59 -26.23 19.00 -7.71
C TYR A 59 -27.69 19.01 -8.13
N GLU A 60 -28.64 18.89 -7.18
CA GLU A 60 -30.08 18.79 -7.42
C GLU A 60 -30.47 17.60 -8.32
N ASP A 61 -29.56 16.63 -8.48
CA ASP A 61 -29.74 15.46 -9.32
C ASP A 61 -28.97 14.25 -8.75
N SER A 62 -29.72 13.22 -8.33
CA SER A 62 -29.14 11.99 -7.77
C SER A 62 -28.33 11.17 -8.80
N PHE A 63 -28.65 11.30 -10.09
CA PHE A 63 -27.91 10.60 -11.15
C PHE A 63 -26.52 11.16 -11.38
N LYS A 64 -26.19 12.35 -10.87
CA LYS A 64 -24.84 12.93 -10.92
C LYS A 64 -23.89 12.34 -9.85
N SER A 65 -24.28 11.31 -9.11
CA SER A 65 -23.41 10.60 -8.15
C SER A 65 -22.10 10.11 -8.77
N TRP A 66 -22.09 9.78 -10.07
CA TRP A 66 -20.88 9.41 -10.79
C TRP A 66 -19.81 10.52 -10.80
N ILE A 67 -20.20 11.79 -10.76
CA ILE A 67 -19.28 12.94 -10.67
C ILE A 67 -18.51 12.88 -9.32
N VAL A 68 -19.21 12.53 -8.24
CA VAL A 68 -18.62 12.37 -6.92
C VAL A 68 -17.63 11.20 -6.94
N TYR A 69 -18.00 10.06 -7.48
CA TYR A 69 -17.10 8.91 -7.59
C TYR A 69 -15.87 9.20 -8.46
N LEU A 70 -16.08 9.82 -9.62
CA LEU A 70 -15.01 10.15 -10.56
C LEU A 70 -14.01 11.15 -9.94
N SER A 71 -14.49 12.19 -9.26
CA SER A 71 -13.65 13.23 -8.64
C SER A 71 -12.79 12.69 -7.50
N ASN A 72 -13.26 11.64 -6.82
CA ASN A 72 -12.56 10.98 -5.72
C ASN A 72 -11.84 9.69 -6.13
N LYS A 73 -11.89 9.32 -7.42
CA LYS A 73 -11.30 8.08 -7.96
C LYS A 73 -11.87 6.82 -7.29
N ILE A 74 -13.11 6.86 -6.84
CA ILE A 74 -13.81 5.74 -6.24
C ILE A 74 -14.25 4.81 -7.35
N VAL A 75 -13.75 3.58 -7.33
CA VAL A 75 -14.07 2.52 -8.30
C VAL A 75 -15.05 1.52 -7.70
N ASP A 76 -14.90 1.24 -6.43
CA ASP A 76 -15.78 0.35 -5.67
C ASP A 76 -16.52 1.11 -4.57
N PRO A 77 -17.76 1.58 -4.85
CA PRO A 77 -18.55 2.33 -3.87
C PRO A 77 -18.87 1.57 -2.58
N TYR A 78 -18.78 0.24 -2.58
CA TYR A 78 -19.09 -0.56 -1.39
C TYR A 78 -17.91 -0.64 -0.40
N HIS A 79 -16.66 -0.47 -0.87
CA HIS A 79 -15.48 -0.63 -0.04
C HIS A 79 -14.61 0.63 0.03
N GLU A 80 -14.87 1.62 -0.83
CA GLU A 80 -14.12 2.88 -0.92
C GLU A 80 -14.97 4.09 -0.52
N TRP A 81 -16.23 3.89 -0.15
CA TRP A 81 -17.09 4.90 0.47
C TRP A 81 -16.97 4.83 1.99
N TYR A 82 -17.26 5.95 2.67
CA TYR A 82 -17.29 5.98 4.13
C TYR A 82 -18.37 5.05 4.68
N LEU A 83 -17.98 4.22 5.62
CA LEU A 83 -18.86 3.27 6.30
C LEU A 83 -19.21 3.80 7.70
N ASP A 84 -20.48 3.76 8.04
CA ASP A 84 -20.90 4.00 9.42
C ASP A 84 -20.41 2.89 10.37
N GLN A 85 -20.55 3.10 11.68
CA GLN A 85 -20.01 2.18 12.69
C GLN A 85 -20.53 0.74 12.54
N GLN A 86 -21.79 0.57 12.15
CA GLN A 86 -22.37 -0.77 11.98
C GLN A 86 -21.79 -1.46 10.74
N GLN A 87 -21.80 -0.77 9.61
CA GLN A 87 -21.23 -1.27 8.34
C GLN A 87 -19.74 -1.56 8.48
N PHE A 88 -19.02 -0.72 9.21
CA PHE A 88 -17.61 -0.93 9.50
C PHE A 88 -17.36 -2.18 10.35
N ASN A 89 -18.16 -2.40 11.40
CA ASN A 89 -18.09 -3.62 12.19
C ASN A 89 -18.39 -4.87 11.36
N ASP A 90 -19.41 -4.81 10.49
CA ASP A 90 -19.76 -5.90 9.58
C ASP A 90 -18.62 -6.21 8.60
N LEU A 91 -17.93 -5.18 8.09
CA LEU A 91 -16.73 -5.32 7.27
C LEU A 91 -15.62 -6.05 8.04
N LEU A 92 -15.35 -5.66 9.30
CA LEU A 92 -14.34 -6.29 10.14
C LEU A 92 -14.65 -7.78 10.40
N VAL A 93 -15.90 -8.08 10.73
CA VAL A 93 -16.35 -9.47 10.93
C VAL A 93 -16.19 -10.27 9.65
N LYS A 94 -16.62 -9.75 8.52
CA LYS A 94 -16.50 -10.41 7.21
C LYS A 94 -15.05 -10.67 6.82
N LYS A 95 -14.15 -9.73 7.12
CA LYS A 95 -12.75 -9.78 6.65
C LYS A 95 -11.82 -10.55 7.60
N TYR A 96 -12.06 -10.45 8.92
CA TYR A 96 -11.19 -10.98 9.95
C TYR A 96 -11.85 -12.06 10.84
N GLY A 97 -13.12 -12.37 10.62
CA GLY A 97 -13.89 -13.35 11.38
C GLY A 97 -14.52 -12.80 12.65
N SER A 98 -13.91 -11.82 13.30
CA SER A 98 -14.46 -11.09 14.45
C SER A 98 -13.79 -9.73 14.62
N THR A 99 -14.42 -8.83 15.35
CA THR A 99 -13.82 -7.54 15.74
C THR A 99 -12.63 -7.75 16.68
N VAL A 100 -12.68 -8.74 17.58
CA VAL A 100 -11.57 -9.09 18.48
C VAL A 100 -10.33 -9.47 17.70
N ASN A 101 -10.47 -10.32 16.69
CA ASN A 101 -9.34 -10.69 15.81
C ASN A 101 -8.74 -9.48 15.10
N ALA A 102 -9.57 -8.49 14.71
CA ALA A 102 -9.08 -7.28 14.09
C ALA A 102 -8.24 -6.41 15.05
N TYR A 103 -8.57 -6.40 16.33
CA TYR A 103 -7.79 -5.70 17.37
C TYR A 103 -6.48 -6.42 17.72
N GLU A 104 -6.45 -7.74 17.68
CA GLU A 104 -5.28 -8.53 18.08
C GLU A 104 -4.26 -8.68 16.93
N LYS A 105 -4.75 -8.90 15.72
CA LYS A 105 -3.91 -9.22 14.56
C LYS A 105 -3.18 -7.98 14.03
N THR A 106 -1.87 -8.10 13.86
CA THR A 106 -1.04 -7.06 13.25
C THR A 106 -0.99 -7.24 11.73
N VAL A 107 -1.22 -6.17 10.98
CA VAL A 107 -1.08 -6.14 9.51
C VAL A 107 0.37 -5.96 9.12
N PHE A 108 1.01 -4.96 9.70
CA PHE A 108 2.42 -4.62 9.49
C PHE A 108 2.94 -3.77 10.64
N TYR A 109 4.25 -3.60 10.69
CA TYR A 109 4.90 -2.64 11.57
C TYR A 109 5.29 -1.41 10.76
N ARG A 110 4.98 -0.22 11.29
CA ARG A 110 5.31 1.06 10.69
C ARG A 110 6.36 1.78 11.51
N ASN A 111 7.31 2.37 10.82
CA ASN A 111 8.28 3.24 11.39
C ASN A 111 7.83 4.70 11.20
N ASP A 112 7.46 5.36 12.28
CA ASP A 112 7.01 6.75 12.29
C ASP A 112 8.15 7.74 12.59
N TRP A 113 9.39 7.37 12.32
CA TRP A 113 10.54 8.20 12.67
C TRP A 113 10.65 9.46 11.85
N ILE A 114 10.42 10.56 12.55
CA ILE A 114 10.66 11.92 12.03
C ILE A 114 11.97 12.50 12.59
N ASN A 115 12.65 11.79 13.52
CA ASN A 115 13.72 12.35 14.32
C ASN A 115 15.10 12.31 13.67
N SER A 116 15.78 13.45 13.68
CA SER A 116 17.20 13.61 13.36
C SER A 116 18.12 13.26 14.55
N GLU A 117 17.77 12.26 15.34
CA GLU A 117 18.56 11.86 16.51
C GLU A 117 19.94 11.36 16.10
N ASN A 118 20.95 11.83 16.82
CA ASN A 118 22.34 11.43 16.66
C ASN A 118 22.83 10.72 17.92
N ILE A 119 23.65 9.69 17.73
CA ILE A 119 24.35 9.00 18.81
C ILE A 119 25.85 9.07 18.60
N THR A 120 26.59 8.99 19.70
CA THR A 120 28.06 8.92 19.66
C THR A 120 28.54 7.58 19.12
N VAL A 121 29.81 7.54 18.67
CA VAL A 121 30.43 6.29 18.21
C VAL A 121 30.42 5.24 19.31
N SER A 122 30.77 5.62 20.55
CA SER A 122 30.77 4.70 21.71
C SER A 122 29.37 4.12 21.98
N ARG A 123 28.31 4.92 21.82
CA ARG A 123 26.93 4.43 21.97
C ARG A 123 26.57 3.46 20.86
N TYR A 124 26.96 3.76 19.63
CA TYR A 124 26.74 2.85 18.50
C TYR A 124 27.45 1.50 18.70
N ASP A 125 28.67 1.51 19.19
CA ASP A 125 29.47 0.29 19.46
C ASP A 125 28.83 -0.58 20.56
N SER A 126 28.10 0.03 21.48
CA SER A 126 27.36 -0.69 22.53
C SER A 126 26.03 -1.30 22.05
N LEU A 127 25.56 -0.98 20.85
CA LEU A 127 24.30 -1.50 20.31
C LEU A 127 24.47 -2.93 19.81
N THR A 128 23.38 -3.71 19.89
CA THR A 128 23.30 -5.04 19.27
C THR A 128 23.38 -4.93 17.75
N PRO A 129 23.84 -5.96 17.03
CA PRO A 129 23.91 -5.96 15.56
C PRO A 129 22.60 -5.58 14.88
N LYS A 130 21.46 -6.00 15.42
CA LYS A 130 20.13 -5.65 14.93
C LYS A 130 19.87 -4.15 15.02
N LEU A 131 20.14 -3.54 16.17
CA LEU A 131 19.94 -2.10 16.39
C LEU A 131 20.90 -1.24 15.58
N ARG A 132 22.12 -1.71 15.29
CA ARG A 132 23.08 -0.99 14.44
C ARG A 132 22.55 -0.73 13.04
N ASN A 133 21.70 -1.59 12.51
CA ASN A 133 21.11 -1.42 11.19
C ASN A 133 20.25 -0.15 11.07
N TYR A 134 19.77 0.39 12.18
CA TYR A 134 18.94 1.60 12.20
C TYR A 134 19.73 2.91 12.16
N TRP A 135 21.06 2.83 12.11
CA TRP A 135 21.94 3.99 12.17
C TRP A 135 22.83 4.06 10.94
N LYS A 136 23.12 5.27 10.48
CA LYS A 136 24.07 5.53 9.40
C LYS A 136 25.20 6.41 9.91
N PRO A 137 26.46 6.19 9.48
CA PRO A 137 27.57 7.00 9.92
C PRO A 137 27.47 8.44 9.39
N VAL A 138 27.92 9.37 10.21
CA VAL A 138 28.12 10.77 9.85
C VAL A 138 29.62 11.01 9.83
N TYR A 139 30.15 11.45 8.70
CA TYR A 139 31.57 11.67 8.50
C TYR A 139 31.93 13.13 8.74
N GLY A 140 33.05 13.34 9.40
CA GLY A 140 33.68 14.65 9.56
C GLY A 140 34.50 15.05 8.31
N THR A 141 35.06 16.24 8.36
CA THR A 141 35.90 16.82 7.27
C THR A 141 37.14 16.00 6.95
N ALA A 142 37.66 15.22 7.91
CA ALA A 142 38.77 14.31 7.71
C ALA A 142 38.36 12.88 7.29
N ASN A 143 37.13 12.70 6.81
CA ASN A 143 36.58 11.40 6.46
C ASN A 143 36.55 10.36 7.59
N ASN A 144 36.62 10.82 8.84
CA ASN A 144 36.46 10.01 10.04
C ASN A 144 34.98 10.03 10.50
N ILE A 145 34.53 8.94 11.11
CA ILE A 145 33.15 8.88 11.66
C ILE A 145 33.14 9.71 12.97
N ILE A 146 32.26 10.71 13.00
CA ILE A 146 32.13 11.61 14.18
C ILE A 146 30.88 11.25 15.01
N SER A 147 29.85 10.70 14.39
CA SER A 147 28.60 10.28 15.04
C SER A 147 27.82 9.34 14.13
N TYR A 148 26.73 8.81 14.63
CA TYR A 148 25.77 8.06 13.84
C TYR A 148 24.41 8.75 13.92
N LYS A 149 23.78 8.94 12.76
CA LYS A 149 22.44 9.50 12.63
C LYS A 149 21.44 8.37 12.38
N ARG A 150 20.25 8.48 12.94
CA ARG A 150 19.17 7.55 12.66
C ARG A 150 18.86 7.56 11.15
N LYS A 151 18.70 6.38 10.56
CA LYS A 151 18.24 6.26 9.19
C LYS A 151 16.76 6.64 9.15
N GLU A 152 16.40 7.45 8.18
CA GLU A 152 15.00 7.71 7.84
C GLU A 152 14.51 6.53 6.98
N TYR A 153 13.54 5.79 7.47
CA TYR A 153 12.95 4.70 6.73
C TYR A 153 11.47 5.00 6.48
N ASP A 154 11.10 5.05 5.23
CA ASP A 154 9.72 5.06 4.79
C ASP A 154 9.22 3.64 4.58
N TRP A 155 9.50 2.72 5.50
CA TRP A 155 9.07 1.37 5.21
C TRP A 155 8.25 0.71 6.28
N THR A 156 7.40 -0.14 5.76
CA THR A 156 6.56 -1.03 6.51
C THR A 156 7.15 -2.43 6.46
N ILE A 157 7.29 -3.07 7.59
CA ILE A 157 7.59 -4.50 7.66
C ILE A 157 6.27 -5.26 7.59
N ASN A 158 6.00 -5.86 6.45
CA ASN A 158 4.83 -6.73 6.31
C ASN A 158 5.12 -8.09 6.91
N THR A 159 4.47 -8.40 8.02
CA THR A 159 4.66 -9.63 8.79
C THR A 159 4.44 -10.93 8.01
N ASN A 160 3.64 -10.87 6.94
CA ASN A 160 3.31 -12.04 6.14
C ASN A 160 4.29 -12.31 4.99
N LYS A 161 5.34 -11.52 4.84
CA LYS A 161 6.26 -11.58 3.69
C LYS A 161 7.72 -11.65 4.06
N ILE A 162 8.07 -11.73 5.34
CA ILE A 162 9.46 -11.87 5.78
C ILE A 162 9.80 -13.35 5.81
N VAL A 163 10.87 -13.70 5.11
CA VAL A 163 11.37 -15.07 5.02
C VAL A 163 12.87 -15.07 5.33
N SER A 164 13.31 -16.07 6.06
CA SER A 164 14.74 -16.35 6.23
C SER A 164 15.19 -17.44 5.26
N TYR A 165 16.35 -17.24 4.69
CA TYR A 165 17.02 -18.23 3.84
C TYR A 165 18.40 -18.52 4.41
N THR A 166 18.74 -19.83 4.52
CA THR A 166 20.10 -20.26 4.84
C THR A 166 20.90 -20.35 3.55
N VAL A 167 21.94 -19.56 3.45
CA VAL A 167 22.77 -19.41 2.25
C VAL A 167 24.26 -19.66 2.57
N SER A 168 25.04 -19.98 1.55
CA SER A 168 26.48 -20.18 1.68
C SER A 168 27.29 -18.88 1.61
N ASN A 169 26.74 -17.85 1.00
CA ASN A 169 27.37 -16.51 0.90
C ASN A 169 26.36 -15.43 1.31
N THR A 170 26.72 -14.62 2.28
CA THR A 170 25.90 -13.54 2.87
C THR A 170 26.43 -12.15 2.59
N SER A 171 27.34 -11.99 1.62
CA SER A 171 27.96 -10.70 1.26
C SER A 171 27.00 -9.78 0.50
N PHE A 172 25.74 -9.81 0.84
CA PHE A 172 24.71 -8.92 0.28
C PHE A 172 24.80 -7.52 0.90
N VAL A 173 24.37 -6.53 0.14
CA VAL A 173 24.17 -5.17 0.64
C VAL A 173 22.84 -5.07 1.37
N ASN A 174 22.82 -4.49 2.56
CA ASN A 174 21.57 -4.28 3.28
C ASN A 174 20.64 -3.35 2.47
N ASN A 175 19.39 -3.72 2.39
CA ASN A 175 18.32 -3.06 1.64
C ASN A 175 18.39 -3.20 0.11
N GLU A 176 19.33 -3.98 -0.44
CA GLU A 176 19.31 -4.26 -1.86
C GLU A 176 18.09 -5.11 -2.26
N ILE A 177 17.67 -4.95 -3.50
CA ILE A 177 16.66 -5.82 -4.10
C ILE A 177 17.38 -7.07 -4.63
N CYS A 178 16.84 -8.22 -4.31
CA CYS A 178 17.32 -9.50 -4.81
C CYS A 178 16.22 -10.23 -5.59
N ASP A 179 16.66 -11.03 -6.54
CA ASP A 179 15.82 -11.99 -7.24
C ASP A 179 15.93 -13.35 -6.56
N ILE A 180 14.78 -13.95 -6.22
CA ILE A 180 14.70 -15.27 -5.59
C ILE A 180 14.10 -16.22 -6.60
N VAL A 181 14.83 -17.28 -6.91
CA VAL A 181 14.40 -18.32 -7.83
C VAL A 181 14.27 -19.63 -7.08
N PHE A 182 13.05 -20.14 -6.97
CA PHE A 182 12.76 -21.47 -6.39
C PHE A 182 12.85 -22.56 -7.44
N ASP A 183 12.29 -22.27 -8.61
CA ASP A 183 12.37 -23.10 -9.81
C ASP A 183 12.10 -22.24 -11.06
N ILE A 184 12.11 -22.83 -12.25
CA ILE A 184 11.90 -22.13 -13.53
C ILE A 184 10.57 -21.35 -13.59
N ARG A 185 9.57 -21.75 -12.81
CA ARG A 185 8.22 -21.13 -12.83
C ARG A 185 7.95 -20.25 -11.62
N ASN A 186 8.68 -20.46 -10.53
CA ASN A 186 8.47 -19.79 -9.26
C ASN A 186 9.64 -18.84 -8.98
N THR A 187 9.47 -17.59 -9.39
CA THR A 187 10.43 -16.51 -9.15
C THR A 187 9.77 -15.40 -8.37
N GLY A 188 10.54 -14.68 -7.59
CA GLY A 188 10.07 -13.55 -6.81
C GLY A 188 11.15 -12.51 -6.64
N LYS A 189 10.73 -11.29 -6.27
CA LYS A 189 11.63 -10.22 -5.84
C LYS A 189 11.45 -9.98 -4.36
N ALA A 190 12.57 -9.74 -3.69
CA ALA A 190 12.56 -9.42 -2.28
C ALA A 190 13.61 -8.37 -1.96
N GLN A 191 13.43 -7.69 -0.84
CA GLN A 191 14.42 -6.77 -0.29
C GLN A 191 15.16 -7.46 0.85
N ILE A 192 16.47 -7.40 0.85
CA ILE A 192 17.30 -7.90 1.95
C ILE A 192 17.20 -6.93 3.12
N LEU A 193 16.70 -7.42 4.25
CA LEU A 193 16.57 -6.61 5.47
C LEU A 193 17.86 -6.60 6.26
N TYR A 194 18.39 -7.77 6.57
CA TYR A 194 19.68 -7.96 7.28
C TYR A 194 20.18 -9.40 7.12
N THR A 195 21.40 -9.60 7.50
CA THR A 195 22.07 -10.91 7.50
C THR A 195 22.57 -11.28 8.90
N THR A 196 22.50 -12.54 9.27
CA THR A 196 23.05 -13.04 10.54
C THR A 196 23.67 -14.42 10.33
N GLY A 197 24.98 -14.53 10.49
CA GLY A 197 25.70 -15.76 10.18
C GLY A 197 25.45 -16.19 8.74
N ASN A 198 25.00 -17.41 8.53
CA ASN A 198 24.67 -17.95 7.20
C ASN A 198 23.21 -17.75 6.81
N THR A 199 22.48 -16.87 7.48
CA THR A 199 21.06 -16.63 7.24
C THR A 199 20.83 -15.21 6.79
N ILE A 200 20.09 -15.05 5.69
CA ILE A 200 19.58 -13.77 5.22
C ILE A 200 18.08 -13.66 5.52
N TYR A 201 17.65 -12.47 5.88
CA TYR A 201 16.26 -12.14 6.14
C TYR A 201 15.77 -11.18 5.06
N VAL A 202 14.75 -11.59 4.35
CA VAL A 202 14.24 -10.85 3.20
C VAL A 202 12.74 -10.57 3.33
N GLN A 203 12.31 -9.43 2.80
CA GLN A 203 10.91 -9.11 2.63
C GLN A 203 10.52 -9.27 1.17
N HIS A 204 9.62 -10.22 0.89
CA HIS A 204 9.10 -10.42 -0.46
C HIS A 204 8.25 -9.23 -0.91
N THR A 205 8.55 -8.68 -2.09
CA THR A 205 7.83 -7.55 -2.68
C THR A 205 6.93 -8.00 -3.83
N VAL A 206 7.40 -8.94 -4.65
CA VAL A 206 6.68 -9.46 -5.84
C VAL A 206 6.94 -10.96 -5.97
N GLY A 207 5.98 -11.70 -6.49
CA GLY A 207 6.09 -13.13 -6.81
C GLY A 207 5.49 -14.05 -5.78
N THR A 208 5.95 -15.29 -5.73
CA THR A 208 5.38 -16.35 -4.92
C THR A 208 5.38 -16.02 -3.43
N THR A 209 4.21 -15.89 -2.85
CA THR A 209 4.03 -15.79 -1.40
C THR A 209 4.15 -17.18 -0.81
N LEU A 210 5.14 -17.37 0.04
CA LEU A 210 5.22 -18.61 0.83
C LEU A 210 4.05 -18.64 1.82
N SER A 211 3.26 -19.70 1.78
CA SER A 211 2.32 -20.00 2.85
C SER A 211 3.11 -20.44 4.11
N ASN A 212 2.46 -20.47 5.28
CA ASN A 212 3.06 -20.84 6.59
C ASN A 212 3.66 -22.26 6.65
N THR A 213 4.01 -22.85 5.53
CA THR A 213 4.58 -24.19 5.41
C THR A 213 6.03 -24.10 4.95
N THR A 214 6.85 -25.01 5.42
CA THR A 214 8.22 -25.20 4.93
C THR A 214 8.15 -25.51 3.43
N VAL A 215 8.75 -24.64 2.62
CA VAL A 215 8.80 -24.84 1.17
C VAL A 215 9.87 -25.88 0.84
N THR A 216 9.53 -26.87 0.02
CA THR A 216 10.51 -27.81 -0.51
C THR A 216 11.42 -27.07 -1.48
N ILE A 217 12.71 -26.96 -1.14
CA ILE A 217 13.72 -26.30 -1.94
C ILE A 217 14.26 -27.29 -2.96
N THR A 218 14.29 -26.87 -4.20
CA THR A 218 14.88 -27.67 -5.28
C THR A 218 16.38 -27.40 -5.40
N ALA A 219 17.13 -28.32 -6.00
CA ALA A 219 18.57 -28.20 -6.19
C ALA A 219 19.03 -26.96 -6.99
N ASN A 220 18.09 -26.30 -7.69
CA ASN A 220 18.36 -25.13 -8.52
C ASN A 220 17.84 -23.80 -7.91
N SER A 221 17.48 -23.79 -6.62
CA SER A 221 17.03 -22.59 -5.94
C SER A 221 18.21 -21.68 -5.62
N TYR A 222 18.13 -20.43 -6.00
CA TYR A 222 19.18 -19.42 -5.72
C TYR A 222 18.61 -18.03 -5.46
N ILE A 223 19.44 -17.19 -4.85
CA ILE A 223 19.18 -15.78 -4.62
C ILE A 223 20.28 -14.98 -5.30
N TYR A 224 19.88 -13.96 -6.06
CA TYR A 224 20.78 -13.05 -6.75
C TYR A 224 20.56 -11.61 -6.26
N GLY A 225 21.60 -11.00 -5.69
CA GLY A 225 21.60 -9.61 -5.28
C GLY A 225 21.92 -8.69 -6.45
N ASN A 226 21.06 -7.71 -6.69
CA ASN A 226 21.18 -6.84 -7.86
C ASN A 226 22.28 -5.77 -7.73
N GLU A 227 22.66 -5.40 -6.50
CA GLU A 227 23.74 -4.44 -6.23
C GLU A 227 25.06 -5.14 -5.90
N SER A 228 25.00 -6.15 -5.04
CA SER A 228 26.18 -6.91 -4.60
C SER A 228 26.71 -7.87 -5.68
N ASN A 229 25.87 -8.22 -6.69
CA ASN A 229 26.13 -9.28 -7.67
C ASN A 229 26.41 -10.66 -7.02
N VAL A 230 25.97 -10.85 -5.79
CA VAL A 230 26.10 -12.14 -5.09
C VAL A 230 25.06 -13.10 -5.65
N ASN A 231 25.52 -14.28 -6.07
CA ASN A 231 24.66 -15.38 -6.46
C ASN A 231 24.93 -16.56 -5.53
N THR A 232 23.93 -16.98 -4.77
CA THR A 232 24.07 -18.06 -3.80
C THR A 232 22.87 -18.97 -3.79
N SER A 233 23.10 -20.28 -3.70
CA SER A 233 22.03 -21.25 -3.46
C SER A 233 21.57 -21.16 -1.99
N PHE A 234 20.32 -21.48 -1.74
CA PHE A 234 19.78 -21.58 -0.38
C PHE A 234 19.26 -23.00 -0.10
N SER A 235 19.46 -23.43 1.14
CA SER A 235 19.12 -24.79 1.57
C SER A 235 17.82 -24.89 2.35
N ASN A 236 17.41 -23.83 3.02
CA ASN A 236 16.19 -23.77 3.83
C ASN A 236 15.51 -22.42 3.68
N SER A 237 14.18 -22.42 3.73
CA SER A 237 13.39 -21.20 3.86
C SER A 237 12.42 -21.36 5.02
N THR A 238 12.28 -20.32 5.82
CA THR A 238 11.32 -20.28 6.92
C THR A 238 10.58 -18.96 6.87
N LEU A 239 9.26 -19.01 6.80
CA LEU A 239 8.45 -17.81 6.96
C LEU A 239 8.54 -17.33 8.41
N ILE A 240 9.00 -16.12 8.57
CA ILE A 240 9.11 -15.48 9.87
C ILE A 240 7.90 -14.55 10.02
N VAL A 241 7.10 -14.81 11.02
CA VAL A 241 6.24 -13.78 11.58
C VAL A 241 7.20 -12.82 12.27
N ALA A 242 7.25 -11.56 11.82
CA ALA A 242 8.18 -10.58 12.36
C ALA A 242 7.90 -10.39 13.86
N ASN A 243 8.59 -11.14 14.69
CA ASN A 243 8.75 -10.82 16.08
C ASN A 243 9.89 -9.82 16.17
N LEU A 244 9.54 -8.55 16.28
CA LEU A 244 10.48 -7.54 16.70
C LEU A 244 10.95 -7.95 18.11
N SER A 245 12.25 -7.82 18.37
CA SER A 245 12.74 -7.96 19.73
C SER A 245 12.23 -6.78 20.57
N ASP A 246 12.09 -6.96 21.88
CA ASP A 246 11.66 -5.89 22.81
C ASP A 246 12.51 -4.60 22.62
N GLU A 247 13.77 -4.76 22.25
CA GLU A 247 14.67 -3.63 21.94
C GLU A 247 14.31 -2.90 20.65
N GLU A 248 13.69 -3.58 19.68
CA GLU A 248 13.27 -3.03 18.40
C GLU A 248 11.86 -2.44 18.46
N GLU A 249 11.04 -2.86 19.41
CA GLU A 249 9.66 -2.35 19.56
C GLU A 249 9.59 -0.85 19.76
N ILE A 250 10.62 -0.24 20.39
CA ILE A 250 10.71 1.22 20.52
C ILE A 250 10.79 1.94 19.17
N TYR A 251 11.19 1.23 18.15
CA TYR A 251 11.41 1.76 16.79
C TYR A 251 10.26 1.45 15.84
N TRP A 252 9.39 0.51 16.16
CA TRP A 252 8.33 0.05 15.29
C TRP A 252 6.98 0.06 15.98
N LYS A 253 6.01 0.69 15.35
CA LYS A 253 4.62 0.67 15.80
C LYS A 253 3.88 -0.45 15.08
N ALA A 254 3.34 -1.40 15.82
CA ALA A 254 2.44 -2.41 15.29
C ALA A 254 1.12 -1.75 14.86
N ILE A 255 0.79 -1.86 13.57
CA ILE A 255 -0.49 -1.41 13.06
C ILE A 255 -1.45 -2.60 13.07
N LYS A 256 -2.48 -2.52 13.87
CA LYS A 256 -3.51 -3.56 13.98
C LYS A 256 -4.45 -3.52 12.80
N CYS A 257 -5.12 -4.66 12.51
CA CYS A 257 -6.08 -4.71 11.42
C CYS A 257 -7.21 -3.68 11.61
N TYR A 258 -7.66 -3.50 12.86
CA TYR A 258 -8.67 -2.50 13.20
C TYR A 258 -8.17 -1.08 12.84
N ASP A 259 -6.99 -0.69 13.33
CA ASP A 259 -6.44 0.64 13.08
C ASP A 259 -6.25 0.91 11.60
N PHE A 260 -5.75 -0.09 10.85
CA PHE A 260 -5.54 0.01 9.41
C PHE A 260 -6.84 0.24 8.64
N GLU A 261 -7.89 -0.52 8.95
CA GLU A 261 -9.20 -0.36 8.30
C GLU A 261 -9.90 0.94 8.75
N ASN A 262 -9.73 1.31 10.04
CA ASN A 262 -10.28 2.56 10.56
C ASN A 262 -9.63 3.79 9.92
N ASP A 263 -8.30 3.82 9.81
CA ASP A 263 -7.57 4.90 9.13
C ASP A 263 -8.04 5.04 7.68
N LYS A 264 -8.27 3.92 7.00
CA LYS A 264 -8.82 3.90 5.63
C LYS A 264 -10.25 4.44 5.59
N ASN A 265 -11.10 4.04 6.52
CA ASN A 265 -12.49 4.50 6.61
C ASN A 265 -12.57 6.00 6.93
N GLU A 266 -11.78 6.48 7.87
CA GLU A 266 -11.69 7.91 8.19
C GLU A 266 -11.14 8.74 7.01
N PHE A 267 -10.19 8.20 6.25
CA PHE A 267 -9.72 8.84 5.02
C PHE A 267 -10.85 8.98 3.98
N ASN A 268 -11.72 7.97 3.87
CA ASN A 268 -12.85 7.98 2.94
C ASN A 268 -13.99 8.92 3.39
N LYS A 269 -13.97 9.39 4.63
CA LYS A 269 -15.00 10.28 5.18
C LYS A 269 -15.03 11.64 4.49
N THR A 270 -13.86 12.16 4.15
CA THR A 270 -13.78 13.48 3.49
C THR A 270 -13.64 13.27 1.99
N VAL A 271 -14.67 13.65 1.25
CA VAL A 271 -14.69 13.60 -0.21
C VAL A 271 -14.58 14.99 -0.82
N ARG A 272 -14.10 15.04 -2.05
CA ARG A 272 -14.08 16.24 -2.86
C ARG A 272 -15.34 16.31 -3.70
N VAL A 273 -16.08 17.39 -3.57
CA VAL A 273 -17.27 17.66 -4.37
C VAL A 273 -16.93 18.77 -5.35
N ILE A 274 -17.18 18.53 -6.64
CA ILE A 274 -16.93 19.56 -7.68
C ILE A 274 -17.93 20.69 -7.48
N ASP A 275 -17.45 21.93 -7.51
CA ASP A 275 -18.29 23.12 -7.44
C ASP A 275 -19.36 23.08 -8.54
N ASN A 276 -20.61 23.33 -8.17
CA ASN A 276 -21.77 23.23 -9.07
C ASN A 276 -21.61 24.08 -10.35
N ARG A 277 -20.84 25.18 -10.28
CA ARG A 277 -20.53 26.04 -11.46
C ARG A 277 -19.77 25.30 -12.56
N PHE A 278 -19.03 24.23 -12.23
CA PHE A 278 -18.24 23.45 -13.18
C PHE A 278 -18.93 22.16 -13.61
N THR A 279 -20.06 21.79 -13.00
CA THR A 279 -20.74 20.51 -13.23
C THR A 279 -21.12 20.33 -14.70
N ASP A 280 -21.72 21.32 -15.32
CA ASP A 280 -22.12 21.26 -16.74
C ASP A 280 -20.91 21.15 -17.68
N THR A 281 -19.78 21.75 -17.30
CA THR A 281 -18.55 21.63 -18.06
C THR A 281 -18.00 20.20 -17.97
N VAL A 282 -18.06 19.59 -16.79
CA VAL A 282 -17.63 18.19 -16.57
C VAL A 282 -18.50 17.24 -17.39
N VAL A 283 -19.82 17.44 -17.38
CA VAL A 283 -20.76 16.62 -18.16
C VAL A 283 -20.48 16.72 -19.65
N ARG A 284 -20.32 17.93 -20.19
CA ARG A 284 -20.02 18.13 -21.63
C ARG A 284 -18.67 17.54 -22.02
N ASN A 285 -17.64 17.72 -21.21
CA ASN A 285 -16.33 17.11 -21.49
C ASN A 285 -16.39 15.59 -21.46
N PHE A 286 -17.19 15.02 -20.56
CA PHE A 286 -17.43 13.59 -20.52
C PHE A 286 -18.11 13.10 -21.81
N GLU A 287 -19.15 13.78 -22.28
CA GLU A 287 -19.82 13.46 -23.54
C GLU A 287 -18.85 13.50 -24.73
N THR A 288 -18.08 14.56 -24.87
CA THR A 288 -17.09 14.70 -25.93
C THR A 288 -16.06 13.56 -25.93
N LEU A 289 -15.57 13.16 -24.76
CA LEU A 289 -14.62 12.06 -24.61
C LEU A 289 -15.22 10.68 -24.93
N MET A 290 -16.53 10.54 -24.79
CA MET A 290 -17.22 9.28 -25.14
C MET A 290 -17.54 9.19 -26.62
N GLU A 291 -17.64 10.31 -27.33
CA GLU A 291 -17.85 10.36 -28.78
C GLU A 291 -16.57 10.11 -29.59
N GLU A 292 -15.37 10.37 -29.02
CA GLU A 292 -14.06 10.05 -29.60
C GLU A 292 -13.74 8.54 -29.47
#